data_1c1db06811db52d1f7489e1bb5a4ae21
#
_entry.id   1c1db06811db52d1f7489e1bb5a4ae21
#
_cell.length_a   1.000
_cell.length_b   1.000
_cell.length_c   1.000
_cell.angle_alpha   90.00
_cell.angle_beta   90.00
_cell.angle_gamma   90.00
#
_symmetry.space_group_name_H-M   'P 1'
#
loop_
_entity.id
_entity.type
_entity.pdbx_description
1 polymer ?
#
loop_
_entity_poly.entity_id
_entity_poly.type
_entity_poly.pdbx_seq_one_letter_code
_entity_poly.pdbx_strand_id
1 'polypeptide(L)'
;MKKGKMIQDIKTNTSWPVLISTLFYVLLASLFIEGGLWIGSELVGPFSLVIGFLVEFFSPGNGIASIQEFFYHYLLYYELFSFVIILFLFIFWVKVIEKNALSSLGFVKRNWLKYLVWGIMISLVQMGVIALVYQVSGIGSFVLNELSLEPLLFILGLFPFWLLQGGTEEVATRGWLLTRIAARTNLPLAIAISSSLFGILHMGNAGVTFLSVLNIILDGVLAGLLFIYTDSIWLVVAQHGTWNYVQGNLLGFQVSGTGADASIFSFTMGDGPDWLTGGAFGAEGSIITTLVLLVSLVIVYRLGERKEKFAD
;
A
#
# COMPACT_ATOMS: atom_id res chain seq x y z
N MET A 1 25.42 -2.68 1.37
CA MET A 1 24.37 -2.48 0.32
C MET A 1 24.73 -1.28 -0.56
N LYS A 2 24.80 -1.48 -1.88
CA LYS A 2 25.23 -0.43 -2.84
C LYS A 2 24.04 0.40 -3.30
N LYS A 3 24.18 1.74 -3.30
CA LYS A 3 23.17 2.67 -3.85
C LYS A 3 23.14 2.51 -5.37
N GLY A 4 21.93 2.26 -5.92
CA GLY A 4 21.70 2.26 -7.36
C GLY A 4 21.87 3.65 -7.97
N LYS A 5 22.03 3.71 -9.31
CA LYS A 5 22.18 4.98 -10.04
C LYS A 5 21.03 5.96 -9.76
N MET A 6 19.82 5.44 -9.62
CA MET A 6 18.62 6.23 -9.29
C MET A 6 18.82 7.10 -8.03
N ILE A 7 19.43 6.53 -6.96
CA ILE A 7 19.69 7.26 -5.70
C ILE A 7 20.90 8.18 -5.83
N GLN A 8 21.93 7.78 -6.56
CA GLN A 8 23.15 8.59 -6.77
C GLN A 8 22.86 9.88 -7.53
N ASP A 9 21.92 9.86 -8.45
CA ASP A 9 21.55 11.01 -9.30
C ASP A 9 20.59 11.99 -8.61
N ILE A 10 20.13 11.72 -7.37
CA ILE A 10 19.21 12.60 -6.64
C ILE A 10 19.91 13.90 -6.21
N LYS A 11 19.34 15.02 -6.64
CA LYS A 11 19.75 16.34 -6.16
C LYS A 11 19.17 16.57 -4.76
N THR A 12 20.03 16.62 -3.75
CA THR A 12 19.65 16.93 -2.37
C THR A 12 20.31 18.23 -1.92
N ASN A 13 19.65 18.95 -1.02
CA ASN A 13 20.27 20.10 -0.39
C ASN A 13 21.33 19.61 0.62
N THR A 14 22.60 19.85 0.30
CA THR A 14 23.74 19.43 1.13
C THR A 14 24.13 20.45 2.18
N SER A 15 23.56 21.66 2.18
CA SER A 15 23.85 22.72 3.17
C SER A 15 23.29 22.41 4.57
N TRP A 16 22.27 21.57 4.67
CA TRP A 16 21.66 21.20 5.95
C TRP A 16 22.41 20.03 6.60
N PRO A 17 22.53 19.99 7.93
CA PRO A 17 22.96 18.80 8.66
C PRO A 17 22.08 17.59 8.30
N VAL A 18 22.69 16.39 8.27
CA VAL A 18 22.01 15.15 7.88
C VAL A 18 20.76 14.91 8.74
N LEU A 19 20.85 15.11 10.06
CA LEU A 19 19.72 14.92 10.97
C LEU A 19 18.56 15.86 10.62
N ILE A 20 18.83 17.14 10.38
CA ILE A 20 17.79 18.13 10.04
C ILE A 20 17.13 17.77 8.72
N SER A 21 17.89 17.39 7.70
CA SER A 21 17.32 16.98 6.41
C SER A 21 16.49 15.69 6.53
N THR A 22 16.92 14.72 7.33
CA THR A 22 16.17 13.50 7.58
C THR A 22 14.84 13.80 8.28
N LEU A 23 14.84 14.61 9.35
CA LEU A 23 13.62 15.04 10.03
C LEU A 23 12.68 15.79 9.09
N PHE A 24 13.23 16.70 8.26
CA PHE A 24 12.44 17.41 7.26
C PHE A 24 11.75 16.44 6.28
N TYR A 25 12.45 15.43 5.75
CA TYR A 25 11.85 14.47 4.84
C TYR A 25 10.77 13.62 5.52
N VAL A 26 10.98 13.18 6.76
CA VAL A 26 9.98 12.43 7.54
C VAL A 26 8.72 13.29 7.77
N LEU A 27 8.89 14.51 8.24
CA LEU A 27 7.77 15.44 8.52
C LEU A 27 7.02 15.79 7.24
N LEU A 28 7.72 16.03 6.13
CA LEU A 28 7.09 16.36 4.85
C LEU A 28 6.34 15.16 4.26
N ALA A 29 6.89 13.95 4.38
CA ALA A 29 6.18 12.73 3.98
C ALA A 29 4.89 12.56 4.76
N SER A 30 4.94 12.69 6.10
CA SER A 30 3.77 12.62 6.96
C SER A 30 2.73 13.68 6.60
N LEU A 31 3.18 14.93 6.41
CA LEU A 31 2.29 16.04 6.03
C LEU A 31 1.58 15.77 4.69
N PHE A 32 2.28 15.25 3.68
CA PHE A 32 1.68 14.96 2.38
C PHE A 32 0.73 13.77 2.43
N ILE A 33 1.04 12.75 3.21
CA ILE A 33 0.17 11.58 3.38
C ILE A 33 -1.09 11.98 4.17
N GLU A 34 -0.93 12.46 5.39
CA GLU A 34 -2.06 12.83 6.26
C GLU A 34 -2.87 13.99 5.68
N GLY A 35 -2.19 15.02 5.17
CA GLY A 35 -2.85 16.16 4.53
C GLY A 35 -3.61 15.77 3.26
N GLY A 36 -3.07 14.86 2.46
CA GLY A 36 -3.73 14.34 1.27
C GLY A 36 -4.95 13.47 1.60
N LEU A 37 -4.88 12.63 2.65
CA LEU A 37 -6.02 11.87 3.17
C LEU A 37 -7.11 12.81 3.71
N TRP A 38 -6.73 13.82 4.47
CA TRP A 38 -7.67 14.82 4.97
C TRP A 38 -8.36 15.58 3.83
N ILE A 39 -7.62 16.08 2.84
CA ILE A 39 -8.18 16.73 1.66
C ILE A 39 -9.13 15.77 0.92
N GLY A 40 -8.74 14.50 0.76
CA GLY A 40 -9.57 13.47 0.15
C GLY A 40 -10.90 13.31 0.88
N SER A 41 -10.89 13.23 2.20
CA SER A 41 -12.10 13.10 3.02
C SER A 41 -13.01 14.34 2.92
N GLU A 42 -12.45 15.55 2.92
CA GLU A 42 -13.21 16.79 2.77
C GLU A 42 -13.87 16.97 1.39
N LEU A 43 -13.29 16.34 0.36
CA LEU A 43 -13.83 16.38 -1.00
C LEU A 43 -15.00 15.40 -1.22
N VAL A 44 -15.28 14.47 -0.30
CA VAL A 44 -16.43 13.55 -0.39
C VAL A 44 -17.75 14.32 -0.54
N GLY A 45 -17.98 15.30 0.33
CA GLY A 45 -19.20 16.09 0.32
C GLY A 45 -19.43 16.84 -1.01
N PRO A 46 -18.51 17.71 -1.46
CA PRO A 46 -18.60 18.38 -2.76
C PRO A 46 -18.76 17.43 -3.95
N PHE A 47 -18.03 16.32 -3.96
CA PHE A 47 -18.12 15.32 -5.02
C PHE A 47 -19.51 14.65 -5.02
N SER A 48 -20.06 14.34 -3.83
CA SER A 48 -21.41 13.83 -3.65
C SER A 48 -22.47 14.76 -4.25
N LEU A 49 -22.33 16.05 -3.98
CA LEU A 49 -23.27 17.05 -4.50
C LEU A 49 -23.24 17.13 -6.03
N VAL A 50 -22.05 17.07 -6.63
CA VAL A 50 -21.89 17.08 -8.10
C VAL A 50 -22.53 15.84 -8.72
N ILE A 51 -22.24 14.65 -8.18
CA ILE A 51 -22.85 13.40 -8.67
C ILE A 51 -24.36 13.45 -8.49
N GLY A 52 -24.83 13.93 -7.33
CA GLY A 52 -26.23 14.11 -7.06
C GLY A 52 -26.95 15.00 -8.05
N PHE A 53 -26.36 16.13 -8.37
CA PHE A 53 -26.87 17.03 -9.39
C PHE A 53 -26.94 16.36 -10.76
N LEU A 54 -25.91 15.59 -11.14
CA LEU A 54 -25.90 14.87 -12.41
C LEU A 54 -26.96 13.78 -12.45
N VAL A 55 -27.15 13.00 -11.37
CA VAL A 55 -28.18 11.98 -11.29
C VAL A 55 -29.57 12.62 -11.40
N GLU A 56 -29.83 13.70 -10.65
CA GLU A 56 -31.14 14.40 -10.72
C GLU A 56 -31.39 15.00 -12.12
N PHE A 57 -30.35 15.54 -12.76
CA PHE A 57 -30.42 16.07 -14.11
C PHE A 57 -30.80 15.04 -15.16
N PHE A 58 -30.17 13.83 -15.11
CA PHE A 58 -30.40 12.75 -16.07
C PHE A 58 -31.53 11.80 -15.70
N SER A 59 -31.99 11.78 -14.43
CA SER A 59 -33.06 10.92 -13.91
C SER A 59 -33.87 11.65 -12.85
N PRO A 60 -34.69 12.64 -13.23
CA PRO A 60 -35.45 13.46 -12.27
C PRO A 60 -36.38 12.63 -11.38
N GLY A 61 -36.41 12.96 -10.08
CA GLY A 61 -37.28 12.32 -9.08
C GLY A 61 -36.64 11.14 -8.33
N ASN A 62 -35.46 10.70 -8.70
CA ASN A 62 -34.68 9.70 -7.96
C ASN A 62 -33.64 10.33 -7.02
N GLY A 63 -33.66 11.61 -6.86
CA GLY A 63 -32.78 12.54 -6.18
C GLY A 63 -31.92 12.02 -5.01
N ILE A 64 -32.13 12.57 -3.81
CA ILE A 64 -31.22 12.46 -2.66
C ILE A 64 -31.04 11.02 -2.14
N ALA A 65 -32.08 10.18 -2.15
CA ALA A 65 -31.96 8.79 -1.67
C ALA A 65 -31.07 7.93 -2.57
N SER A 66 -31.23 8.06 -3.90
CA SER A 66 -30.39 7.36 -4.88
C SER A 66 -28.91 7.80 -4.84
N ILE A 67 -28.68 9.06 -4.45
CA ILE A 67 -27.32 9.61 -4.28
C ILE A 67 -26.65 8.99 -3.06
N GLN A 68 -27.34 8.91 -1.93
CA GLN A 68 -26.80 8.31 -0.71
C GLN A 68 -26.51 6.82 -0.92
N GLU A 69 -27.42 6.09 -1.58
CA GLU A 69 -27.24 4.69 -1.92
C GLU A 69 -26.07 4.47 -2.88
N PHE A 70 -25.95 5.31 -3.93
CA PHE A 70 -24.82 5.30 -4.86
C PHE A 70 -23.50 5.54 -4.13
N PHE A 71 -23.43 6.56 -3.27
CA PHE A 71 -22.22 6.84 -2.49
C PHE A 71 -21.83 5.70 -1.57
N TYR A 72 -22.81 5.15 -0.84
CA TYR A 72 -22.56 4.03 0.06
C TYR A 72 -22.00 2.82 -0.71
N HIS A 73 -22.53 2.57 -1.91
CA HIS A 73 -22.10 1.47 -2.76
C HIS A 73 -20.70 1.68 -3.35
N TYR A 74 -20.32 2.92 -3.69
CA TYR A 74 -19.05 3.24 -4.35
C TYR A 74 -18.03 3.92 -3.42
N LEU A 75 -18.26 3.95 -2.11
CA LEU A 75 -17.39 4.64 -1.15
C LEU A 75 -15.95 4.14 -1.24
N LEU A 76 -15.73 2.83 -1.28
CA LEU A 76 -14.39 2.24 -1.40
C LEU A 76 -13.67 2.70 -2.68
N TYR A 77 -14.37 2.79 -3.81
CA TYR A 77 -13.78 3.34 -5.04
C TYR A 77 -13.30 4.77 -4.85
N TYR A 78 -14.12 5.58 -4.18
CA TYR A 78 -13.79 6.97 -3.91
C TYR A 78 -12.58 7.07 -2.97
N GLU A 79 -12.58 6.33 -1.87
CA GLU A 79 -11.49 6.32 -0.89
C GLU A 79 -10.17 5.94 -1.56
N LEU A 80 -10.14 4.85 -2.32
CA LEU A 80 -8.94 4.41 -3.04
C LEU A 80 -8.51 5.43 -4.11
N PHE A 81 -9.46 6.05 -4.82
CA PHE A 81 -9.15 7.07 -5.82
C PHE A 81 -8.59 8.35 -5.19
N SER A 82 -9.00 8.71 -3.98
CA SER A 82 -8.54 9.93 -3.29
C SER A 82 -7.02 9.97 -3.10
N PHE A 83 -6.35 8.81 -3.11
CA PHE A 83 -4.89 8.70 -3.05
C PHE A 83 -4.18 9.39 -4.24
N VAL A 84 -4.89 9.68 -5.32
CA VAL A 84 -4.35 10.50 -6.42
C VAL A 84 -3.88 11.87 -5.94
N ILE A 85 -4.47 12.42 -4.89
CA ILE A 85 -4.09 13.70 -4.29
C ILE A 85 -2.69 13.59 -3.69
N ILE A 86 -2.43 12.55 -2.91
CA ILE A 86 -1.12 12.28 -2.32
C ILE A 86 -0.08 12.08 -3.43
N LEU A 87 -0.41 11.25 -4.42
CA LEU A 87 0.47 10.99 -5.57
C LEU A 87 0.82 12.29 -6.30
N PHE A 88 -0.17 13.17 -6.52
CA PHE A 88 0.03 14.47 -7.14
C PHE A 88 0.98 15.35 -6.30
N LEU A 89 0.81 15.40 -4.98
CA LEU A 89 1.68 16.19 -4.10
C LEU A 89 3.15 15.75 -4.21
N PHE A 90 3.44 14.45 -4.19
CA PHE A 90 4.80 13.94 -4.37
C PHE A 90 5.36 14.19 -5.75
N ILE A 91 4.58 13.96 -6.82
CA ILE A 91 5.00 14.24 -8.19
C ILE A 91 5.29 15.73 -8.38
N PHE A 92 4.39 16.60 -7.90
CA PHE A 92 4.56 18.05 -7.95
C PHE A 92 5.83 18.46 -7.21
N TRP A 93 6.02 18.00 -5.97
CA TRP A 93 7.21 18.31 -5.18
C TRP A 93 8.49 17.92 -5.90
N VAL A 94 8.57 16.69 -6.37
CA VAL A 94 9.76 16.16 -7.07
C VAL A 94 10.04 16.91 -8.35
N LYS A 95 9.01 17.23 -9.15
CA LYS A 95 9.20 17.88 -10.46
C LYS A 95 9.44 19.37 -10.37
N VAL A 96 8.71 20.05 -9.48
CA VAL A 96 8.69 21.53 -9.42
C VAL A 96 9.67 22.06 -8.38
N ILE A 97 9.66 21.48 -7.17
CA ILE A 97 10.48 21.98 -6.06
C ILE A 97 11.89 21.38 -6.10
N GLU A 98 12.01 20.05 -6.14
CA GLU A 98 13.32 19.39 -6.19
C GLU A 98 13.97 19.44 -7.57
N LYS A 99 13.18 19.63 -8.64
CA LYS A 99 13.62 19.59 -10.04
C LYS A 99 14.33 18.27 -10.39
N ASN A 100 13.87 17.18 -9.81
CA ASN A 100 14.31 15.82 -10.07
C ASN A 100 13.43 15.16 -11.16
N ALA A 101 13.99 14.15 -11.84
CA ALA A 101 13.23 13.32 -12.76
C ALA A 101 12.32 12.34 -12.01
N LEU A 102 11.20 11.92 -12.61
CA LEU A 102 10.32 10.89 -12.00
C LEU A 102 11.02 9.53 -11.84
N SER A 103 12.08 9.27 -12.60
CA SER A 103 12.94 8.10 -12.39
C SER A 103 13.60 8.08 -11.01
N SER A 104 13.73 9.24 -10.33
CA SER A 104 14.20 9.33 -8.94
C SER A 104 13.20 8.79 -7.91
N LEU A 105 11.95 8.56 -8.34
CA LEU A 105 10.91 7.85 -7.59
C LEU A 105 10.83 6.35 -7.96
N GLY A 106 11.68 5.89 -8.88
CA GLY A 106 11.64 4.51 -9.37
C GLY A 106 10.72 4.28 -10.58
N PHE A 107 10.13 5.34 -11.16
CA PHE A 107 9.36 5.23 -12.41
C PHE A 107 10.30 5.03 -13.60
N VAL A 108 10.76 3.78 -13.78
CA VAL A 108 11.65 3.40 -14.88
C VAL A 108 10.92 2.52 -15.89
N LYS A 109 11.13 2.80 -17.20
CA LYS A 109 10.46 2.04 -18.26
C LYS A 109 11.05 0.63 -18.45
N ARG A 110 12.30 0.40 -18.03
CA ARG A 110 12.97 -0.89 -18.20
C ARG A 110 12.26 -1.97 -17.39
N ASN A 111 11.81 -3.04 -18.04
CA ASN A 111 11.19 -4.22 -17.45
C ASN A 111 9.93 -3.93 -16.58
N TRP A 112 9.27 -2.79 -16.74
CA TRP A 112 8.16 -2.37 -15.90
C TRP A 112 7.03 -3.42 -15.85
N LEU A 113 6.61 -3.96 -17.01
CA LEU A 113 5.57 -4.98 -17.08
C LEU A 113 5.98 -6.29 -16.39
N LYS A 114 7.25 -6.70 -16.57
CA LYS A 114 7.81 -7.86 -15.86
C LYS A 114 7.73 -7.67 -14.34
N TYR A 115 8.06 -6.48 -13.85
CA TYR A 115 8.03 -6.19 -12.42
C TYR A 115 6.60 -6.12 -11.88
N LEU A 116 5.64 -5.58 -12.63
CA LEU A 116 4.22 -5.67 -12.26
C LEU A 116 3.78 -7.12 -12.10
N VAL A 117 4.05 -7.96 -13.10
CA VAL A 117 3.69 -9.40 -13.03
C VAL A 117 4.34 -10.08 -11.82
N TRP A 118 5.62 -9.83 -11.55
CA TRP A 118 6.28 -10.41 -10.39
C TRP A 118 5.70 -9.91 -9.06
N GLY A 119 5.34 -8.62 -8.95
CA GLY A 119 4.69 -8.07 -7.77
C GLY A 119 3.34 -8.76 -7.50
N ILE A 120 2.51 -8.90 -8.54
CA ILE A 120 1.23 -9.64 -8.46
C ILE A 120 1.46 -11.07 -7.98
N MET A 121 2.40 -11.80 -8.61
CA MET A 121 2.68 -13.19 -8.25
C MET A 121 3.19 -13.37 -6.82
N ILE A 122 4.04 -12.46 -6.34
CA ILE A 122 4.54 -12.50 -4.95
C ILE A 122 3.37 -12.38 -3.99
N SER A 123 2.47 -11.41 -4.17
CA SER A 123 1.31 -11.21 -3.29
C SER A 123 0.34 -12.39 -3.34
N LEU A 124 0.06 -12.91 -4.54
CA LEU A 124 -0.81 -14.09 -4.67
C LEU A 124 -0.25 -15.30 -3.92
N VAL A 125 1.07 -15.52 -3.99
CA VAL A 125 1.72 -16.62 -3.25
C VAL A 125 1.67 -16.37 -1.76
N GLN A 126 2.02 -15.17 -1.30
CA GLN A 126 2.04 -14.82 0.12
C GLN A 126 0.64 -14.94 0.74
N MET A 127 -0.37 -14.31 0.14
CA MET A 127 -1.75 -14.38 0.61
C MET A 127 -2.36 -15.77 0.46
N GLY A 128 -2.02 -16.49 -0.62
CA GLY A 128 -2.42 -17.87 -0.79
C GLY A 128 -1.88 -18.79 0.31
N VAL A 129 -0.63 -18.62 0.73
CA VAL A 129 -0.04 -19.36 1.86
C VAL A 129 -0.75 -18.99 3.17
N ILE A 130 -0.99 -17.69 3.42
CA ILE A 130 -1.71 -17.23 4.62
C ILE A 130 -3.10 -17.86 4.67
N ALA A 131 -3.89 -17.73 3.61
CA ALA A 131 -5.24 -18.28 3.52
C ALA A 131 -5.26 -19.80 3.70
N LEU A 132 -4.32 -20.51 3.07
CA LEU A 132 -4.19 -21.97 3.22
C LEU A 132 -3.92 -22.37 4.68
N VAL A 133 -3.01 -21.66 5.36
CA VAL A 133 -2.70 -21.92 6.77
C VAL A 133 -3.93 -21.67 7.64
N TYR A 134 -4.67 -20.57 7.43
CA TYR A 134 -5.91 -20.29 8.17
C TYR A 134 -6.94 -21.39 7.97
N GLN A 135 -7.17 -21.82 6.74
CA GLN A 135 -8.15 -22.87 6.41
C GLN A 135 -7.78 -24.24 6.99
N VAL A 136 -6.52 -24.66 6.86
CA VAL A 136 -6.07 -26.00 7.28
C VAL A 136 -5.93 -26.10 8.80
N SER A 137 -5.53 -25.03 9.47
CA SER A 137 -5.36 -24.99 10.93
C SER A 137 -6.67 -24.73 11.70
N GLY A 138 -7.76 -24.37 10.99
CA GLY A 138 -9.04 -24.02 11.64
C GLY A 138 -9.05 -22.64 12.32
N ILE A 139 -8.03 -21.81 12.07
CA ILE A 139 -7.97 -20.44 12.58
C ILE A 139 -9.07 -19.57 11.96
N GLY A 140 -9.50 -19.92 10.76
CA GLY A 140 -10.61 -19.30 10.06
C GLY A 140 -11.05 -20.15 8.89
N SER A 141 -12.18 -19.81 8.30
CA SER A 141 -12.74 -20.52 7.15
C SER A 141 -13.17 -19.55 6.06
N PHE A 142 -13.07 -20.00 4.83
CA PHE A 142 -13.47 -19.26 3.65
C PHE A 142 -14.66 -19.95 2.98
N VAL A 143 -15.71 -19.19 2.68
CA VAL A 143 -16.88 -19.65 1.97
C VAL A 143 -17.00 -18.85 0.67
N LEU A 144 -17.12 -19.54 -0.45
CA LEU A 144 -17.34 -18.89 -1.76
C LEU A 144 -18.71 -18.22 -1.76
N ASN A 145 -18.75 -16.93 -2.06
CA ASN A 145 -20.00 -16.18 -2.14
C ASN A 145 -20.69 -16.45 -3.48
N GLU A 146 -22.02 -16.52 -3.44
CA GLU A 146 -22.83 -16.52 -4.66
C GLU A 146 -22.89 -15.10 -5.22
N LEU A 147 -22.15 -14.86 -6.31
CA LEU A 147 -22.05 -13.54 -6.93
C LEU A 147 -22.78 -13.51 -8.26
N SER A 148 -23.71 -12.57 -8.39
CA SER A 148 -24.21 -12.15 -9.70
C SER A 148 -23.13 -11.36 -10.47
N LEU A 149 -23.42 -11.04 -11.73
CA LEU A 149 -22.47 -10.34 -12.60
C LEU A 149 -22.08 -8.95 -12.03
N GLU A 150 -23.02 -8.24 -11.43
CA GLU A 150 -22.79 -6.88 -10.91
C GLU A 150 -21.75 -6.84 -9.77
N PRO A 151 -21.89 -7.58 -8.65
CA PRO A 151 -20.84 -7.63 -7.61
C PRO A 151 -19.52 -8.15 -8.13
N LEU A 152 -19.52 -9.09 -9.07
CA LEU A 152 -18.29 -9.57 -9.68
C LEU A 152 -17.57 -8.47 -10.45
N LEU A 153 -18.28 -7.69 -11.27
CA LEU A 153 -17.70 -6.55 -12.01
C LEU A 153 -17.24 -5.44 -11.05
N PHE A 154 -18.00 -5.20 -9.97
CA PHE A 154 -17.60 -4.28 -8.90
C PHE A 154 -16.26 -4.70 -8.30
N ILE A 155 -16.11 -5.95 -7.86
CA ILE A 155 -14.87 -6.47 -7.27
C ILE A 155 -13.70 -6.36 -8.28
N LEU A 156 -13.90 -6.80 -9.52
CA LEU A 156 -12.86 -6.74 -10.56
C LEU A 156 -12.43 -5.30 -10.86
N GLY A 157 -13.38 -4.36 -10.84
CA GLY A 157 -13.12 -2.94 -11.05
C GLY A 157 -12.28 -2.29 -9.95
N LEU A 158 -12.27 -2.81 -8.72
CA LEU A 158 -11.46 -2.29 -7.60
C LEU A 158 -9.95 -2.52 -7.78
N PHE A 159 -9.54 -3.51 -8.56
CA PHE A 159 -8.12 -3.86 -8.69
C PHE A 159 -7.21 -2.68 -9.09
N PRO A 160 -7.50 -1.91 -10.15
CA PRO A 160 -6.67 -0.75 -10.51
C PRO A 160 -6.65 0.35 -9.43
N PHE A 161 -7.71 0.49 -8.63
CA PHE A 161 -7.77 1.47 -7.55
C PHE A 161 -6.92 1.03 -6.36
N TRP A 162 -6.87 -0.26 -6.03
CA TRP A 162 -5.92 -0.80 -5.07
C TRP A 162 -4.47 -0.65 -5.52
N LEU A 163 -4.19 -0.79 -6.82
CA LEU A 163 -2.87 -0.50 -7.37
C LEU A 163 -2.51 1.00 -7.23
N LEU A 164 -3.48 1.89 -7.38
CA LEU A 164 -3.30 3.31 -7.16
C LEU A 164 -3.01 3.60 -5.68
N GLN A 165 -3.82 3.07 -4.76
CA GLN A 165 -3.68 3.28 -3.33
C GLN A 165 -2.32 2.77 -2.82
N GLY A 166 -2.07 1.46 -2.92
CA GLY A 166 -0.81 0.87 -2.48
C GLY A 166 0.40 1.43 -3.24
N GLY A 167 0.23 1.70 -4.55
CA GLY A 167 1.26 2.36 -5.36
C GLY A 167 1.61 3.75 -4.89
N THR A 168 0.63 4.55 -4.45
CA THR A 168 0.86 5.89 -3.90
C THR A 168 1.64 5.83 -2.60
N GLU A 169 1.31 4.91 -1.72
CA GLU A 169 2.05 4.70 -0.46
C GLU A 169 3.50 4.25 -0.72
N GLU A 170 3.71 3.40 -1.73
CA GLU A 170 5.06 3.01 -2.15
C GLU A 170 5.84 4.18 -2.77
N VAL A 171 5.20 5.02 -3.57
CA VAL A 171 5.82 6.25 -4.10
C VAL A 171 6.24 7.18 -2.96
N ALA A 172 5.39 7.37 -1.96
CA ALA A 172 5.68 8.23 -0.81
C ALA A 172 6.84 7.68 0.02
N THR A 173 6.79 6.40 0.38
CA THR A 173 7.69 5.80 1.36
C THR A 173 8.96 5.24 0.74
N ARG A 174 8.90 4.47 -0.37
CA ARG A 174 10.07 3.86 -1.03
C ARG A 174 10.60 4.74 -2.15
N GLY A 175 9.72 5.26 -2.99
CA GLY A 175 10.09 6.13 -4.10
C GLY A 175 10.72 7.44 -3.62
N TRP A 176 10.10 8.10 -2.65
CA TRP A 176 10.56 9.41 -2.21
C TRP A 176 11.33 9.36 -0.90
N LEU A 177 10.71 9.00 0.23
CA LEU A 177 11.32 9.11 1.56
C LEU A 177 12.63 8.30 1.67
N LEU A 178 12.56 7.00 1.36
CA LEU A 178 13.73 6.11 1.40
C LEU A 178 14.87 6.65 0.54
N THR A 179 14.58 7.05 -0.70
CA THR A 179 15.61 7.47 -1.64
C THR A 179 16.28 8.79 -1.22
N ARG A 180 15.53 9.75 -0.65
CA ARG A 180 16.08 11.04 -0.16
C ARG A 180 16.94 10.83 1.07
N ILE A 181 16.51 9.99 2.02
CA ILE A 181 17.31 9.63 3.18
C ILE A 181 18.57 8.86 2.74
N ALA A 182 18.42 7.86 1.85
CA ALA A 182 19.55 7.08 1.35
C ALA A 182 20.58 7.94 0.61
N ALA A 183 20.15 8.97 -0.12
CA ALA A 183 21.07 9.87 -0.80
C ALA A 183 22.00 10.62 0.18
N ARG A 184 21.52 10.88 1.40
CA ARG A 184 22.22 11.60 2.46
C ARG A 184 22.91 10.72 3.50
N THR A 185 22.49 9.44 3.59
CA THR A 185 22.94 8.48 4.61
C THR A 185 23.36 7.15 3.94
N ASN A 186 22.84 6.05 4.42
CA ASN A 186 23.02 4.71 3.86
C ASN A 186 21.68 4.00 3.68
N LEU A 187 21.66 2.93 2.91
CA LEU A 187 20.45 2.17 2.59
C LEU A 187 19.80 1.50 3.81
N PRO A 188 20.55 0.83 4.71
CA PRO A 188 19.94 0.22 5.91
C PRO A 188 19.17 1.24 6.77
N LEU A 189 19.76 2.40 7.04
CA LEU A 189 19.12 3.45 7.82
C LEU A 189 17.89 4.02 7.11
N ALA A 190 17.98 4.22 5.80
CA ALA A 190 16.87 4.73 5.00
C ALA A 190 15.69 3.74 4.96
N ILE A 191 15.97 2.44 4.81
CA ILE A 191 14.94 1.39 4.91
C ILE A 191 14.31 1.39 6.30
N ALA A 192 15.12 1.41 7.36
CA ALA A 192 14.62 1.40 8.73
C ALA A 192 13.68 2.60 9.01
N ILE A 193 14.10 3.83 8.66
CA ILE A 193 13.29 5.03 8.90
C ILE A 193 12.01 5.00 8.07
N SER A 194 12.09 4.67 6.78
CA SER A 194 10.94 4.62 5.88
C SER A 194 9.91 3.57 6.32
N SER A 195 10.37 2.37 6.71
CA SER A 195 9.50 1.28 7.16
C SER A 195 8.89 1.58 8.54
N SER A 196 9.66 2.20 9.45
CA SER A 196 9.14 2.62 10.76
C SER A 196 8.07 3.70 10.63
N LEU A 197 8.28 4.70 9.75
CA LEU A 197 7.24 5.70 9.48
C LEU A 197 5.98 5.02 8.93
N PHE A 198 6.12 4.09 8.00
CA PHE A 198 4.99 3.36 7.42
C PHE A 198 4.17 2.64 8.50
N GLY A 199 4.83 1.94 9.43
CA GLY A 199 4.14 1.31 10.58
C GLY A 199 3.49 2.32 11.53
N ILE A 200 4.15 3.46 11.79
CA ILE A 200 3.62 4.52 12.67
C ILE A 200 2.33 5.13 12.10
N LEU A 201 2.28 5.38 10.79
CA LEU A 201 1.09 5.94 10.13
C LEU A 201 -0.14 4.99 10.22
N HIS A 202 0.06 3.69 10.46
CA HIS A 202 -1.02 2.73 10.66
C HIS A 202 -1.45 2.57 12.13
N MET A 203 -0.81 3.25 13.08
CA MET A 203 -1.15 3.13 14.50
C MET A 203 -2.53 3.69 14.87
N GLY A 204 -3.13 4.49 14.00
CA GLY A 204 -4.49 5.01 14.16
C GLY A 204 -5.60 4.07 13.65
N ASN A 205 -5.25 2.96 13.00
CA ASN A 205 -6.22 2.08 12.37
C ASN A 205 -6.98 1.22 13.40
N ALA A 206 -8.21 0.81 13.03
CA ALA A 206 -9.02 -0.04 13.87
C ALA A 206 -8.36 -1.41 14.11
N GLY A 207 -8.46 -1.92 15.32
CA GLY A 207 -7.91 -3.23 15.70
C GLY A 207 -6.37 -3.29 15.72
N VAL A 208 -5.67 -2.16 15.70
CA VAL A 208 -4.21 -2.12 15.74
C VAL A 208 -3.66 -2.81 17.00
N THR A 209 -2.62 -3.63 16.80
CA THR A 209 -1.88 -4.33 17.85
C THR A 209 -0.38 -4.11 17.66
N PHE A 210 0.43 -4.44 18.66
CA PHE A 210 1.89 -4.43 18.50
C PHE A 210 2.34 -5.31 17.33
N LEU A 211 1.72 -6.48 17.17
CA LEU A 211 2.08 -7.43 16.10
C LEU A 211 1.70 -6.91 14.73
N SER A 212 0.54 -6.25 14.58
CA SER A 212 0.14 -5.63 13.31
C SER A 212 1.11 -4.53 12.90
N VAL A 213 1.51 -3.64 13.82
CA VAL A 213 2.51 -2.60 13.53
C VAL A 213 3.85 -3.21 13.16
N LEU A 214 4.29 -4.26 13.86
CA LEU A 214 5.52 -4.99 13.53
C LEU A 214 5.45 -5.57 12.12
N ASN A 215 4.33 -6.20 11.74
CA ASN A 215 4.14 -6.78 10.41
C ASN A 215 4.12 -5.72 9.31
N ILE A 216 3.48 -4.58 9.52
CA ILE A 216 3.54 -3.44 8.59
C ILE A 216 4.98 -2.92 8.42
N ILE A 217 5.76 -2.85 9.51
CA ILE A 217 7.19 -2.50 9.43
C ILE A 217 7.98 -3.55 8.65
N LEU A 218 7.74 -4.84 8.89
CA LEU A 218 8.41 -5.94 8.17
C LEU A 218 8.07 -5.94 6.68
N ASP A 219 6.80 -5.71 6.32
CA ASP A 219 6.41 -5.52 4.92
C ASP A 219 7.09 -4.28 4.33
N GLY A 220 7.17 -3.22 5.11
CA GLY A 220 7.94 -2.03 4.76
C GLY A 220 9.40 -2.30 4.44
N VAL A 221 10.06 -3.15 5.22
CA VAL A 221 11.45 -3.59 4.98
C VAL A 221 11.52 -4.45 3.71
N LEU A 222 10.57 -5.36 3.53
CA LEU A 222 10.50 -6.23 2.34
C LEU A 222 10.34 -5.40 1.07
N ALA A 223 9.40 -4.45 1.05
CA ALA A 223 9.21 -3.53 -0.06
C ALA A 223 10.46 -2.69 -0.33
N GLY A 224 11.13 -2.19 0.71
CA GLY A 224 12.41 -1.48 0.59
C GLY A 224 13.50 -2.32 -0.07
N LEU A 225 13.65 -3.59 0.33
CA LEU A 225 14.62 -4.52 -0.28
C LEU A 225 14.26 -4.85 -1.73
N LEU A 226 12.98 -5.10 -2.05
CA LEU A 226 12.49 -5.35 -3.40
C LEU A 226 12.72 -4.15 -4.33
N PHE A 227 12.46 -2.94 -3.82
CA PHE A 227 12.69 -1.70 -4.53
C PHE A 227 14.19 -1.50 -4.87
N ILE A 228 15.09 -1.71 -3.90
CA ILE A 228 16.55 -1.63 -4.13
C ILE A 228 17.02 -2.74 -5.06
N TYR A 229 16.48 -3.97 -4.91
CA TYR A 229 16.83 -5.11 -5.75
C TYR A 229 16.51 -4.89 -7.24
N THR A 230 15.41 -4.20 -7.54
CA THR A 230 14.93 -3.98 -8.91
C THR A 230 15.36 -2.62 -9.49
N ASP A 231 15.75 -1.65 -8.66
CA ASP A 231 15.88 -0.23 -9.01
C ASP A 231 14.60 0.31 -9.69
N SER A 232 13.42 -0.13 -9.24
CA SER A 232 12.13 0.16 -9.87
C SER A 232 10.98 0.13 -8.87
N ILE A 233 10.04 1.07 -9.01
CA ILE A 233 8.84 1.13 -8.18
C ILE A 233 7.78 0.10 -8.57
N TRP A 234 7.76 -0.35 -9.83
CA TRP A 234 6.67 -1.12 -10.40
C TRP A 234 6.40 -2.46 -9.70
N LEU A 235 7.45 -3.11 -9.16
CA LEU A 235 7.28 -4.37 -8.45
C LEU A 235 6.54 -4.16 -7.13
N VAL A 236 6.97 -3.17 -6.34
CA VAL A 236 6.39 -2.91 -5.02
C VAL A 236 4.99 -2.29 -5.12
N VAL A 237 4.72 -1.46 -6.13
CA VAL A 237 3.37 -0.98 -6.47
C VAL A 237 2.42 -2.15 -6.71
N ALA A 238 2.83 -3.11 -7.53
CA ALA A 238 2.01 -4.28 -7.83
C ALA A 238 1.90 -5.24 -6.65
N GLN A 239 2.99 -5.43 -5.89
CA GLN A 239 3.00 -6.29 -4.70
C GLN A 239 2.03 -5.75 -3.65
N HIS A 240 2.14 -4.48 -3.27
CA HIS A 240 1.31 -3.88 -2.25
C HIS A 240 -0.17 -3.79 -2.67
N GLY A 241 -0.46 -3.20 -3.84
CA GLY A 241 -1.85 -3.07 -4.29
C GLY A 241 -2.54 -4.43 -4.50
N THR A 242 -1.80 -5.45 -4.97
CA THR A 242 -2.35 -6.81 -5.09
C THR A 242 -2.55 -7.46 -3.72
N TRP A 243 -1.64 -7.23 -2.76
CA TRP A 243 -1.81 -7.70 -1.38
C TRP A 243 -3.14 -7.22 -0.81
N ASN A 244 -3.39 -5.90 -0.83
CA ASN A 244 -4.62 -5.31 -0.31
C ASN A 244 -5.87 -5.83 -1.04
N TYR A 245 -5.82 -5.88 -2.37
CA TYR A 245 -6.93 -6.40 -3.18
C TYR A 245 -7.26 -7.87 -2.87
N VAL A 246 -6.24 -8.73 -2.80
CA VAL A 246 -6.44 -10.15 -2.50
C VAL A 246 -6.94 -10.35 -1.07
N GLN A 247 -6.34 -9.64 -0.11
CA GLN A 247 -6.75 -9.69 1.28
C GLN A 247 -8.21 -9.28 1.45
N GLY A 248 -8.61 -8.11 0.92
CA GLY A 248 -9.95 -7.57 1.08
C GLY A 248 -10.97 -8.18 0.13
N ASN A 249 -10.77 -7.97 -1.16
CA ASN A 249 -11.83 -8.24 -2.14
C ASN A 249 -11.82 -9.66 -2.72
N LEU A 250 -10.73 -10.43 -2.60
CA LEU A 250 -10.80 -11.85 -2.91
C LEU A 250 -11.12 -12.69 -1.67
N LEU A 251 -10.40 -12.49 -0.57
CA LEU A 251 -10.46 -13.38 0.61
C LEU A 251 -11.44 -12.89 1.70
N GLY A 252 -11.87 -11.63 1.69
CA GLY A 252 -12.82 -11.07 2.66
C GLY A 252 -12.24 -10.78 4.04
N PHE A 253 -10.91 -10.67 4.17
CA PHE A 253 -10.28 -10.16 5.38
C PHE A 253 -10.44 -8.64 5.51
N GLN A 254 -10.34 -8.12 6.73
CA GLN A 254 -10.04 -6.72 6.93
C GLN A 254 -8.66 -6.37 6.34
N VAL A 255 -8.50 -5.19 5.74
CA VAL A 255 -7.23 -4.67 5.22
C VAL A 255 -6.74 -3.57 6.15
N SER A 256 -5.72 -3.86 6.94
CA SER A 256 -5.17 -2.91 7.93
C SER A 256 -6.24 -2.27 8.84
N GLY A 257 -7.26 -3.03 9.22
CA GLY A 257 -8.37 -2.57 10.07
C GLY A 257 -9.51 -1.88 9.31
N THR A 258 -9.51 -1.89 7.98
CA THR A 258 -10.63 -1.40 7.16
C THR A 258 -11.36 -2.56 6.48
N GLY A 259 -12.70 -2.48 6.36
CA GLY A 259 -13.51 -3.51 5.71
C GLY A 259 -13.39 -3.49 4.20
N ALA A 260 -13.65 -4.64 3.56
CA ALA A 260 -13.93 -4.72 2.14
C ALA A 260 -15.45 -4.87 1.97
N ASP A 261 -16.08 -3.97 1.23
CA ASP A 261 -17.55 -3.94 1.06
C ASP A 261 -18.06 -5.15 0.27
N ALA A 262 -17.23 -5.75 -0.58
CA ALA A 262 -17.55 -6.94 -1.37
C ALA A 262 -16.32 -7.81 -1.58
N SER A 263 -16.49 -9.14 -1.54
CA SER A 263 -15.41 -10.10 -1.73
C SER A 263 -15.88 -11.37 -2.44
N ILE A 264 -14.93 -12.08 -3.09
CA ILE A 264 -15.21 -13.38 -3.72
C ILE A 264 -15.47 -14.45 -2.66
N PHE A 265 -14.70 -14.45 -1.57
CA PHE A 265 -14.90 -15.32 -0.43
C PHE A 265 -15.29 -14.50 0.79
N SER A 266 -16.23 -15.01 1.59
CA SER A 266 -16.44 -14.52 2.96
C SER A 266 -15.48 -15.24 3.89
N PHE A 267 -14.74 -14.46 4.68
CA PHE A 267 -13.90 -14.98 5.75
C PHE A 267 -14.66 -14.98 7.07
N THR A 268 -14.69 -16.13 7.73
CA THR A 268 -15.19 -16.25 9.10
C THR A 268 -14.02 -16.58 10.02
N MET A 269 -13.77 -15.69 10.97
CA MET A 269 -12.73 -15.87 11.98
C MET A 269 -13.11 -17.01 12.94
N GLY A 270 -12.19 -17.92 13.19
CA GLY A 270 -12.33 -18.95 14.20
C GLY A 270 -12.02 -18.41 15.61
N ASP A 271 -12.25 -19.26 16.62
CA ASP A 271 -11.88 -18.96 17.99
C ASP A 271 -10.36 -18.91 18.17
N GLY A 272 -9.87 -17.86 18.82
CA GLY A 272 -8.45 -17.71 19.07
C GLY A 272 -8.05 -16.30 19.48
N PRO A 273 -6.83 -16.12 20.01
CA PRO A 273 -6.33 -14.81 20.35
C PRO A 273 -5.94 -14.01 19.10
N ASP A 274 -6.04 -12.67 19.17
CA ASP A 274 -5.79 -11.77 18.03
C ASP A 274 -4.39 -11.95 17.39
N TRP A 275 -3.38 -12.28 18.18
CA TRP A 275 -2.04 -12.54 17.63
C TRP A 275 -1.98 -13.74 16.67
N LEU A 276 -2.95 -14.66 16.76
CA LEU A 276 -3.07 -15.82 15.88
C LEU A 276 -4.04 -15.55 14.73
N THR A 277 -5.23 -15.01 15.04
CA THR A 277 -6.31 -14.77 14.07
C THR A 277 -6.16 -13.47 13.27
N GLY A 278 -5.35 -12.54 13.76
CA GLY A 278 -5.23 -11.19 13.22
C GLY A 278 -6.26 -10.20 13.77
N GLY A 279 -7.29 -10.69 14.45
CA GLY A 279 -8.33 -9.87 15.09
C GLY A 279 -9.02 -8.92 14.12
N ALA A 280 -9.42 -7.77 14.62
CA ALA A 280 -10.09 -6.73 13.81
C ALA A 280 -9.15 -6.00 12.83
N PHE A 281 -7.83 -6.19 12.91
CA PHE A 281 -6.89 -5.62 11.95
C PHE A 281 -6.83 -6.42 10.64
N GLY A 282 -7.22 -7.70 10.69
CA GLY A 282 -7.15 -8.64 9.59
C GLY A 282 -5.89 -9.50 9.60
N ALA A 283 -5.64 -10.24 8.53
CA ALA A 283 -4.54 -11.21 8.43
C ALA A 283 -3.17 -10.61 8.78
N GLU A 284 -2.96 -9.34 8.50
CA GLU A 284 -1.74 -8.58 8.80
C GLU A 284 -1.44 -8.50 10.31
N GLY A 285 -2.45 -8.66 11.18
CA GLY A 285 -2.29 -8.70 12.63
C GLY A 285 -1.79 -10.04 13.17
N SER A 286 -1.58 -11.06 12.32
CA SER A 286 -1.28 -12.43 12.76
C SER A 286 0.20 -12.78 12.74
N ILE A 287 0.57 -13.77 13.60
CA ILE A 287 1.91 -14.38 13.58
C ILE A 287 2.18 -15.14 12.28
N ILE A 288 1.13 -15.61 11.59
CA ILE A 288 1.25 -16.30 10.31
C ILE A 288 1.83 -15.34 9.27
N THR A 289 1.30 -14.11 9.21
CA THR A 289 1.83 -13.05 8.36
C THR A 289 3.29 -12.72 8.73
N THR A 290 3.63 -12.64 10.02
CA THR A 290 5.02 -12.46 10.46
C THR A 290 5.94 -13.52 9.85
N LEU A 291 5.56 -14.79 9.94
CA LEU A 291 6.38 -15.89 9.40
C LEU A 291 6.52 -15.82 7.88
N VAL A 292 5.45 -15.52 7.15
CA VAL A 292 5.48 -15.36 5.69
C VAL A 292 6.38 -14.20 5.29
N LEU A 293 6.31 -13.07 5.99
CA LEU A 293 7.17 -11.92 5.74
C LEU A 293 8.64 -12.22 6.04
N LEU A 294 8.94 -12.88 7.16
CA LEU A 294 10.32 -13.27 7.51
C LEU A 294 10.93 -14.21 6.46
N VAL A 295 10.18 -15.21 6.00
CA VAL A 295 10.63 -16.11 4.91
C VAL A 295 10.87 -15.30 3.64
N SER A 296 9.97 -14.40 3.28
CA SER A 296 10.11 -13.52 2.11
C SER A 296 11.35 -12.64 2.20
N LEU A 297 11.60 -12.04 3.37
CA LEU A 297 12.79 -11.22 3.64
C LEU A 297 14.09 -12.02 3.44
N VAL A 298 14.15 -13.24 3.97
CA VAL A 298 15.34 -14.13 3.79
C VAL A 298 15.55 -14.43 2.32
N ILE A 299 14.48 -14.77 1.58
CA ILE A 299 14.56 -15.07 0.13
C ILE A 299 15.09 -13.85 -0.64
N VAL A 300 14.48 -12.69 -0.43
CA VAL A 300 14.85 -11.45 -1.16
C VAL A 300 16.28 -11.03 -0.81
N TYR A 301 16.66 -11.12 0.46
CA TYR A 301 18.02 -10.81 0.89
C TYR A 301 19.04 -11.72 0.21
N ARG A 302 18.83 -13.05 0.20
CA ARG A 302 19.72 -14.02 -0.48
C ARG A 302 19.80 -13.80 -1.98
N LEU A 303 18.70 -13.45 -2.63
CA LEU A 303 18.70 -13.10 -4.05
C LEU A 303 19.49 -11.81 -4.33
N GLY A 304 19.40 -10.84 -3.42
CA GLY A 304 20.13 -9.58 -3.50
C GLY A 304 21.65 -9.77 -3.28
N GLU A 305 22.05 -10.63 -2.34
CA GLU A 305 23.47 -11.00 -2.15
C GLU A 305 24.05 -11.61 -3.44
N ARG A 306 23.36 -12.57 -4.06
CA ARG A 306 23.79 -13.22 -5.31
C ARG A 306 23.98 -12.24 -6.48
N LYS A 307 23.26 -11.13 -6.48
CA LYS A 307 23.39 -10.06 -7.48
C LYS A 307 24.31 -8.92 -7.04
N GLU A 308 25.03 -9.06 -5.94
CA GLU A 308 25.89 -8.04 -5.34
C GLU A 308 25.17 -6.70 -5.05
N LYS A 309 23.83 -6.74 -4.95
CA LYS A 309 23.02 -5.56 -4.60
C LYS A 309 23.08 -5.25 -3.10
N PHE A 310 23.23 -6.29 -2.28
CA PHE A 310 23.26 -6.22 -0.82
C PHE A 310 24.64 -6.59 -0.23
N ALA A 311 25.64 -6.86 -1.07
CA ALA A 311 27.02 -7.00 -0.62
C ALA A 311 27.57 -5.65 -0.11
N ASP A 312 28.42 -5.69 0.90
CA ASP A 312 29.11 -4.55 1.48
C ASP A 312 30.13 -3.91 0.53
#